data_c95c932230d001fb9cef906661ac70c1
#
_entry.id   c95c932230d001fb9cef906661ac70c1
#
_cell.length_a   1.000
_cell.length_b   1.000
_cell.length_c   1.000
_cell.angle_alpha   90.00
_cell.angle_beta   90.00
_cell.angle_gamma   90.00
#
_symmetry.space_group_name_H-M   'P 1'
#
loop_
_entity.id
_entity.type
_entity.pdbx_description
1 polymer ?
#
loop_
_entity_poly.entity_id
_entity_poly.type
_entity_poly.pdbx_seq_one_letter_code
_entity_poly.pdbx_strand_id
1 'polypeptide(L)'
;MISWLKGQIIQNWQLSSKKGVVLNVNGVGYEVQLLSKQRDIIDNSKTIEFWIHQIVREDCTNLYGFNDLAERDLFRIIIGVNGIGPQIGMALLEDFEIAQLVNAIEENDLDLLTKSQGIGKRIAERLVVELKNKLQNFKHNRKTNIDNQNSKTSNQFAKYIEEITSILNSLGYMDHEVKDSIELITTNEKENALLINSLAADEKAELMDKHIKEI
;
A
#
# COMPACT_ATOMS: atom_id res chain seq x y z
N MET A 1 -14.66 14.67 6.84
CA MET A 1 -13.72 13.61 7.18
C MET A 1 -12.57 13.62 6.17
N ILE A 2 -11.32 13.64 6.64
CA ILE A 2 -10.13 13.60 5.80
C ILE A 2 -9.77 12.12 5.55
N SER A 3 -9.63 11.71 4.29
CA SER A 3 -9.38 10.32 3.92
C SER A 3 -8.10 10.12 3.10
N TRP A 4 -7.53 11.19 2.57
CA TRP A 4 -6.29 11.18 1.79
C TRP A 4 -5.68 12.58 1.78
N LEU A 5 -4.35 12.67 1.86
CA LEU A 5 -3.58 13.90 1.79
C LEU A 5 -2.37 13.70 0.89
N LYS A 6 -2.05 14.71 0.10
CA LYS A 6 -0.83 14.77 -0.72
C LYS A 6 -0.16 16.14 -0.53
N GLY A 7 1.12 16.12 -0.20
CA GLY A 7 1.85 17.36 0.06
C GLY A 7 3.34 17.13 0.31
N GLN A 8 4.00 18.15 0.83
CA GLN A 8 5.42 18.11 1.19
C GLN A 8 5.57 18.04 2.71
N ILE A 9 6.52 17.24 3.19
CA ILE A 9 6.86 17.19 4.61
C ILE A 9 7.67 18.42 4.97
N ILE A 10 7.17 19.19 5.95
CA ILE A 10 7.87 20.37 6.48
C ILE A 10 8.53 20.09 7.82
N GLN A 11 8.08 19.08 8.56
CA GLN A 11 8.61 18.73 9.85
C GLN A 11 8.35 17.27 10.19
N ASN A 12 9.33 16.60 10.77
CA ASN A 12 9.15 15.33 11.46
C ASN A 12 8.93 15.60 12.96
N TRP A 13 8.05 14.85 13.60
CA TRP A 13 7.85 14.96 15.04
C TRP A 13 7.85 13.58 15.70
N GLN A 14 8.24 13.59 17.00
CA GLN A 14 8.18 12.42 17.86
C GLN A 14 7.77 12.86 19.26
N LEU A 15 6.77 12.21 19.79
CA LEU A 15 6.28 12.44 21.16
C LEU A 15 6.10 11.07 21.85
N SER A 16 7.00 10.75 22.76
CA SER A 16 7.07 9.42 23.40
C SER A 16 7.20 8.31 22.35
N SER A 17 6.25 7.38 22.30
CA SER A 17 6.19 6.29 21.33
C SER A 17 5.51 6.66 20.00
N LYS A 18 4.91 7.85 19.91
CA LYS A 18 4.23 8.31 18.70
C LYS A 18 5.20 9.04 17.80
N LYS A 19 5.11 8.79 16.51
CA LYS A 19 5.92 9.46 15.48
C LYS A 19 5.01 9.93 14.36
N GLY A 20 5.42 10.98 13.67
CA GLY A 20 4.65 11.49 12.55
C GLY A 20 5.36 12.62 11.83
N VAL A 21 4.60 13.24 10.95
CA VAL A 21 5.05 14.35 10.11
C VAL A 21 4.04 15.49 10.16
N VAL A 22 4.52 16.70 9.89
CA VAL A 22 3.66 17.80 9.48
C VAL A 22 3.72 17.90 7.96
N LEU A 23 2.59 17.65 7.31
CA LEU A 23 2.45 17.65 5.86
C LEU A 23 1.85 18.98 5.41
N ASN A 24 2.57 19.73 4.57
CA ASN A 24 2.06 20.93 3.93
C ASN A 24 1.20 20.55 2.72
N VAL A 25 -0.07 20.85 2.78
CA VAL A 25 -1.02 20.69 1.67
C VAL A 25 -1.57 22.06 1.31
N ASN A 26 -1.05 22.66 0.26
CA ASN A 26 -1.47 23.97 -0.24
C ASN A 26 -1.43 25.09 0.84
N GLY A 27 -0.36 25.12 1.65
CA GLY A 27 -0.19 26.15 2.69
C GLY A 27 -0.82 25.81 4.03
N VAL A 28 -1.51 24.66 4.15
CA VAL A 28 -2.07 24.16 5.42
C VAL A 28 -1.21 23.02 5.93
N GLY A 29 -0.73 23.12 7.19
CA GLY A 29 0.03 22.07 7.86
C GLY A 29 -0.89 21.06 8.53
N TYR A 30 -0.80 19.79 8.14
CA TYR A 30 -1.51 18.68 8.76
C TYR A 30 -0.56 17.83 9.56
N GLU A 31 -0.82 17.69 10.86
CA GLU A 31 -0.07 16.77 11.71
C GLU A 31 -0.62 15.35 11.55
N VAL A 32 0.21 14.45 11.00
CA VAL A 32 -0.18 13.07 10.69
C VAL A 32 0.70 12.11 11.46
N GLN A 33 0.09 11.26 12.28
CA GLN A 33 0.78 10.16 12.95
C GLN A 33 1.01 9.03 11.95
N LEU A 34 2.24 8.50 11.89
CA LEU A 34 2.66 7.44 10.98
C LEU A 34 3.20 6.23 11.76
N LEU A 35 3.28 5.08 11.09
CA LEU A 35 4.07 3.95 11.54
C LEU A 35 5.57 4.31 11.46
N SER A 36 6.39 3.80 12.40
CA SER A 36 7.84 4.08 12.41
C SER A 36 8.50 3.55 11.14
N LYS A 37 8.11 2.34 10.71
CA LYS A 37 8.60 1.72 9.47
C LYS A 37 8.34 2.56 8.22
N GLN A 38 7.26 3.32 8.19
CA GLN A 38 6.92 4.19 7.06
C GLN A 38 7.75 5.47 7.08
N ARG A 39 7.93 6.07 8.28
CA ARG A 39 8.67 7.31 8.44
C ARG A 39 10.14 7.21 8.05
N ASP A 40 10.77 6.07 8.36
CA ASP A 40 12.23 5.89 8.17
C ASP A 40 12.62 5.79 6.68
N ILE A 41 11.64 5.58 5.78
CA ILE A 41 11.85 5.47 4.32
C ILE A 41 11.52 6.78 3.59
N ILE A 42 10.97 7.78 4.29
CA ILE A 42 10.45 9.00 3.66
C ILE A 42 11.58 9.98 3.31
N ASP A 43 11.69 10.29 2.03
CA ASP A 43 12.49 11.40 1.52
C ASP A 43 11.72 12.72 1.68
N ASN A 44 12.16 13.57 2.60
CA ASN A 44 11.53 14.86 2.88
C ASN A 44 11.55 15.86 1.71
N SER A 45 12.35 15.60 0.68
CA SER A 45 12.45 16.46 -0.52
C SER A 45 11.35 16.23 -1.53
N LYS A 46 10.61 15.12 -1.43
CA LYS A 46 9.58 14.71 -2.41
C LYS A 46 8.18 15.02 -1.93
N THR A 47 7.27 15.19 -2.88
CA THR A 47 5.84 15.19 -2.61
C THR A 47 5.41 13.77 -2.25
N ILE A 48 4.77 13.62 -1.11
CA ILE A 48 4.30 12.33 -0.59
C ILE A 48 2.79 12.32 -0.43
N GLU A 49 2.21 11.14 -0.42
CA GLU A 49 0.78 10.96 -0.20
C GLU A 49 0.52 9.89 0.86
N PHE A 50 -0.56 10.09 1.62
CA PHE A 50 -1.00 9.18 2.66
C PHE A 50 -2.49 8.93 2.59
N TRP A 51 -2.89 7.69 2.80
CA TRP A 51 -4.26 7.32 3.13
C TRP A 51 -4.52 7.65 4.59
N ILE A 52 -5.55 8.44 4.86
CA ILE A 52 -5.80 9.00 6.19
C ILE A 52 -7.00 8.33 6.85
N HIS A 53 -6.86 8.06 8.15
CA HIS A 53 -7.98 7.85 9.05
C HIS A 53 -8.03 8.98 10.08
N GLN A 54 -9.12 9.72 10.08
CA GLN A 54 -9.36 10.83 11.00
C GLN A 54 -10.21 10.36 12.18
N ILE A 55 -9.73 10.60 13.39
CA ILE A 55 -10.48 10.38 14.62
C ILE A 55 -10.75 11.75 15.25
N VAL A 56 -12.01 12.09 15.40
CA VAL A 56 -12.48 13.33 16.06
C VAL A 56 -12.98 12.98 17.45
N ARG A 57 -12.48 13.68 18.46
CA ARG A 57 -12.94 13.64 19.85
C ARG A 57 -13.35 15.05 20.28
N GLU A 58 -13.91 15.20 21.46
CA GLU A 58 -14.32 16.50 21.97
C GLU A 58 -13.15 17.48 22.15
N ASP A 59 -11.98 16.96 22.51
CA ASP A 59 -10.78 17.72 22.84
C ASP A 59 -9.72 17.73 21.73
N CYS A 60 -9.78 16.82 20.78
CA CYS A 60 -8.74 16.71 19.74
C CYS A 60 -9.20 16.03 18.46
N THR A 61 -8.50 16.34 17.39
CA THR A 61 -8.59 15.64 16.11
C THR A 61 -7.24 15.03 15.79
N ASN A 62 -7.21 13.72 15.59
CA ASN A 62 -5.99 13.00 15.24
C ASN A 62 -6.10 12.43 13.82
N LEU A 63 -5.02 12.57 13.04
CA LEU A 63 -4.88 11.98 11.72
C LEU A 63 -3.85 10.85 11.77
N TYR A 64 -4.25 9.69 11.31
CA TYR A 64 -3.40 8.50 11.15
C TYR A 64 -3.16 8.27 9.67
N GLY A 65 -1.90 8.26 9.26
CA GLY A 65 -1.51 8.11 7.86
C GLY A 65 -0.92 6.75 7.56
N PHE A 66 -1.24 6.24 6.38
CA PHE A 66 -0.79 4.95 5.87
C PHE A 66 -0.36 5.09 4.42
N ASN A 67 0.69 4.39 4.02
CA ASN A 67 1.14 4.37 2.63
C ASN A 67 0.20 3.56 1.73
N ASP A 68 -0.45 2.54 2.29
CA ASP A 68 -1.36 1.65 1.58
C ASP A 68 -2.81 1.81 2.08
N LEU A 69 -3.74 1.82 1.15
CA LEU A 69 -5.17 1.81 1.41
C LEU A 69 -5.59 0.60 2.26
N ALA A 70 -4.98 -0.56 2.03
CA ALA A 70 -5.28 -1.77 2.77
C ALA A 70 -4.81 -1.69 4.23
N GLU A 71 -3.67 -1.04 4.52
CA GLU A 71 -3.23 -0.78 5.91
C GLU A 71 -4.24 0.11 6.63
N ARG A 72 -4.70 1.20 5.98
CA ARG A 72 -5.71 2.09 6.55
C ARG A 72 -7.02 1.36 6.82
N ASP A 73 -7.47 0.53 5.90
CA ASP A 73 -8.74 -0.17 6.03
C ASP A 73 -8.65 -1.28 7.11
N LEU A 74 -7.53 -1.97 7.19
CA LEU A 74 -7.26 -2.91 8.28
C LEU A 74 -7.22 -2.20 9.64
N PHE A 75 -6.55 -1.04 9.72
CA PHE A 75 -6.57 -0.21 10.92
C PHE A 75 -7.99 0.13 11.37
N ARG A 76 -8.86 0.54 10.44
CA ARG A 76 -10.28 0.84 10.73
C ARG A 76 -11.03 -0.37 11.28
N ILE A 77 -10.78 -1.55 10.73
CA ILE A 77 -11.39 -2.80 11.18
C ILE A 77 -10.93 -3.13 12.60
N ILE A 78 -9.63 -2.98 12.90
CA ILE A 78 -9.04 -3.25 14.21
C ILE A 78 -9.61 -2.32 15.28
N ILE A 79 -9.62 -1.01 15.06
CA ILE A 79 -10.13 -0.04 16.02
C ILE A 79 -11.65 -0.07 16.18
N GLY A 80 -12.35 -0.73 15.27
CA GLY A 80 -13.78 -1.02 15.38
C GLY A 80 -14.10 -2.19 16.33
N VAL A 81 -13.09 -2.79 16.94
CA VAL A 81 -13.25 -3.80 18.01
C VAL A 81 -13.41 -3.08 19.35
N ASN A 82 -14.44 -3.45 20.10
CA ASN A 82 -14.72 -2.81 21.37
C ASN A 82 -13.55 -2.94 22.37
N GLY A 83 -13.11 -1.81 22.93
CA GLY A 83 -11.97 -1.74 23.84
C GLY A 83 -10.60 -1.71 23.18
N ILE A 84 -10.54 -1.63 21.83
CA ILE A 84 -9.30 -1.46 21.08
C ILE A 84 -9.23 -0.05 20.54
N GLY A 85 -8.29 0.71 21.08
CA GLY A 85 -8.05 2.08 20.64
C GLY A 85 -7.00 2.19 19.53
N PRO A 86 -6.83 3.41 18.98
CA PRO A 86 -5.88 3.68 17.90
C PRO A 86 -4.43 3.29 18.23
N GLN A 87 -4.00 3.41 19.48
CA GLN A 87 -2.65 3.05 19.88
C GLN A 87 -2.38 1.55 19.71
N ILE A 88 -3.34 0.72 20.07
CA ILE A 88 -3.26 -0.74 19.88
C ILE A 88 -3.29 -1.08 18.38
N GLY A 89 -4.14 -0.40 17.60
CA GLY A 89 -4.20 -0.56 16.16
C GLY A 89 -2.88 -0.21 15.47
N MET A 90 -2.24 0.90 15.88
CA MET A 90 -0.92 1.29 15.36
C MET A 90 0.17 0.29 15.78
N ALA A 91 0.18 -0.18 17.04
CA ALA A 91 1.16 -1.16 17.51
C ALA A 91 1.08 -2.47 16.71
N LEU A 92 -0.12 -2.97 16.45
CA LEU A 92 -0.29 -4.17 15.61
C LEU A 92 0.26 -3.99 14.19
N LEU A 93 -0.02 -2.84 13.56
CA LEU A 93 0.47 -2.58 12.21
C LEU A 93 1.96 -2.20 12.17
N GLU A 94 2.56 -1.81 13.29
CA GLU A 94 4.00 -1.64 13.45
C GLU A 94 4.72 -2.99 13.49
N ASP A 95 4.18 -3.93 14.28
CA ASP A 95 4.82 -5.21 14.58
C ASP A 95 4.55 -6.28 13.51
N PHE A 96 3.44 -6.18 12.78
CA PHE A 96 3.01 -7.19 11.80
C PHE A 96 2.76 -6.60 10.41
N GLU A 97 3.15 -7.36 9.41
CA GLU A 97 2.61 -7.17 8.07
C GLU A 97 1.14 -7.63 7.99
N ILE A 98 0.37 -7.04 7.07
CA ILE A 98 -1.07 -7.34 6.92
C ILE A 98 -1.35 -8.85 6.84
N ALA A 99 -0.57 -9.57 6.03
CA ALA A 99 -0.75 -11.00 5.83
C ALA A 99 -0.48 -11.80 7.11
N GLN A 100 0.58 -11.44 7.85
CA GLN A 100 0.93 -12.08 9.11
C GLN A 100 -0.15 -11.86 10.17
N LEU A 101 -0.63 -10.62 10.33
CA LEU A 101 -1.69 -10.28 11.29
C LEU A 101 -2.99 -11.02 10.98
N VAL A 102 -3.38 -11.06 9.71
CA VAL A 102 -4.60 -11.75 9.28
C VAL A 102 -4.49 -13.26 9.54
N ASN A 103 -3.35 -13.87 9.23
CA ASN A 103 -3.12 -15.29 9.48
C ASN A 103 -3.12 -15.60 10.98
N ALA A 104 -2.44 -14.79 11.80
CA ALA A 104 -2.44 -14.97 13.27
C ALA A 104 -3.85 -14.95 13.87
N ILE A 105 -4.73 -14.08 13.36
CA ILE A 105 -6.13 -14.00 13.80
C ILE A 105 -6.91 -15.24 13.34
N GLU A 106 -6.71 -15.72 12.12
CA GLU A 106 -7.41 -16.90 11.58
C GLU A 106 -7.00 -18.19 12.30
N GLU A 107 -5.71 -18.34 12.59
CA GLU A 107 -5.14 -19.50 13.28
C GLU A 107 -5.32 -19.44 14.80
N ASN A 108 -5.87 -18.34 15.34
CA ASN A 108 -6.00 -18.05 16.77
C ASN A 108 -4.65 -18.06 17.50
N ASP A 109 -3.59 -17.55 16.87
CA ASP A 109 -2.25 -17.46 17.47
C ASP A 109 -2.19 -16.31 18.47
N LEU A 110 -2.69 -16.58 19.69
CA LEU A 110 -2.71 -15.61 20.79
C LEU A 110 -1.30 -15.26 21.26
N ASP A 111 -0.37 -16.21 21.21
CA ASP A 111 1.01 -16.01 21.66
C ASP A 111 1.74 -15.02 20.74
N LEU A 112 1.49 -15.09 19.45
CA LEU A 112 2.03 -14.13 18.49
C LEU A 112 1.43 -12.73 18.73
N LEU A 113 0.12 -12.64 18.86
CA LEU A 113 -0.58 -11.35 19.04
C LEU A 113 -0.17 -10.64 20.34
N THR A 114 0.07 -11.39 21.41
CA THR A 114 0.47 -10.82 22.71
C THR A 114 1.90 -10.29 22.74
N LYS A 115 2.72 -10.50 21.70
CA LYS A 115 4.05 -9.87 21.56
C LYS A 115 3.97 -8.38 21.32
N SER A 116 2.86 -7.88 20.76
CA SER A 116 2.69 -6.46 20.52
C SER A 116 2.41 -5.67 21.79
N GLN A 117 3.00 -4.49 21.85
CA GLN A 117 2.88 -3.62 23.00
C GLN A 117 1.42 -3.25 23.31
N GLY A 118 1.01 -3.45 24.55
CA GLY A 118 -0.35 -3.12 24.99
C GLY A 118 -1.39 -4.22 24.71
N ILE A 119 -0.98 -5.37 24.18
CA ILE A 119 -1.88 -6.49 23.90
C ILE A 119 -1.65 -7.62 24.90
N GLY A 120 -2.52 -7.69 25.89
CA GLY A 120 -2.59 -8.83 26.80
C GLY A 120 -3.52 -9.92 26.24
N LYS A 121 -3.49 -11.09 26.89
CA LYS A 121 -4.28 -12.27 26.49
C LYS A 121 -5.77 -11.96 26.23
N ARG A 122 -6.41 -11.17 27.10
CA ARG A 122 -7.82 -10.78 26.94
C ARG A 122 -8.08 -9.95 25.69
N ILE A 123 -7.15 -9.06 25.31
CA ILE A 123 -7.24 -8.25 24.10
C ILE A 123 -7.02 -9.12 22.86
N ALA A 124 -6.04 -10.02 22.91
CA ALA A 124 -5.77 -10.96 21.83
C ALA A 124 -6.96 -11.91 21.57
N GLU A 125 -7.55 -12.49 22.61
CA GLU A 125 -8.76 -13.31 22.51
C GLU A 125 -9.93 -12.53 21.85
N ARG A 126 -10.15 -11.29 22.29
CA ARG A 126 -11.20 -10.43 21.72
C ARG A 126 -10.93 -10.09 20.26
N LEU A 127 -9.68 -9.73 19.92
CA LEU A 127 -9.26 -9.48 18.53
C LEU A 127 -9.62 -10.68 17.65
N VAL A 128 -9.23 -11.87 18.06
CA VAL A 128 -9.51 -13.09 17.30
C VAL A 128 -11.01 -13.30 17.10
N VAL A 129 -11.81 -13.24 18.17
CA VAL A 129 -13.25 -13.49 18.10
C VAL A 129 -13.97 -12.48 17.22
N GLU A 130 -13.68 -11.17 17.39
CA GLU A 130 -14.42 -10.12 16.67
C GLU A 130 -13.89 -9.89 15.25
N LEU A 131 -12.60 -10.08 15.02
CA LEU A 131 -12.01 -9.81 13.69
C LEU A 131 -12.11 -10.98 12.73
N LYS A 132 -12.17 -12.22 13.19
CA LYS A 132 -12.20 -13.40 12.32
C LYS A 132 -13.27 -13.29 11.22
N ASN A 133 -14.47 -12.89 11.57
CA ASN A 133 -15.58 -12.71 10.61
C ASN A 133 -15.42 -11.45 9.74
N LYS A 134 -14.92 -10.34 10.33
CA LYS A 134 -14.72 -9.08 9.60
C LYS A 134 -13.58 -9.18 8.57
N LEU A 135 -12.53 -9.95 8.88
CA LEU A 135 -11.38 -10.15 7.99
C LEU A 135 -11.68 -11.05 6.79
N GLN A 136 -12.61 -11.97 6.89
CA GLN A 136 -13.09 -12.75 5.73
C GLN A 136 -13.64 -11.80 4.64
N ASN A 137 -14.47 -10.84 5.04
CA ASN A 137 -15.00 -9.81 4.13
C ASN A 137 -13.89 -8.89 3.58
N PHE A 138 -12.91 -8.55 4.40
CA PHE A 138 -11.73 -7.76 3.99
C PHE A 138 -10.90 -8.47 2.92
N LYS A 139 -10.61 -9.76 3.11
CA LYS A 139 -9.90 -10.59 2.12
C LYS A 139 -10.67 -10.69 0.80
N HIS A 140 -11.98 -10.88 0.87
CA HIS A 140 -12.83 -10.98 -0.32
C HIS A 140 -12.83 -9.66 -1.11
N ASN A 141 -13.01 -8.53 -0.44
CA ASN A 141 -12.96 -7.21 -1.08
C ASN A 141 -11.57 -6.88 -1.66
N ARG A 142 -10.51 -7.38 -1.03
CA ARG A 142 -9.14 -7.21 -1.52
C ARG A 142 -8.87 -8.04 -2.77
N LYS A 143 -9.33 -9.30 -2.82
CA LYS A 143 -9.25 -10.14 -4.02
C LYS A 143 -10.02 -9.50 -5.18
N THR A 144 -11.26 -9.05 -4.96
CA THR A 144 -12.05 -8.40 -6.01
C THR A 144 -11.45 -7.08 -6.50
N ASN A 145 -10.77 -6.32 -5.64
CA ASN A 145 -10.07 -5.09 -6.04
C ASN A 145 -8.78 -5.38 -6.81
N ILE A 146 -8.02 -6.41 -6.43
CA ILE A 146 -6.82 -6.86 -7.14
C ILE A 146 -7.23 -7.49 -8.48
N ASP A 147 -8.26 -8.33 -8.49
CA ASP A 147 -8.78 -8.96 -9.71
C ASP A 147 -9.40 -7.91 -10.65
N ASN A 148 -10.07 -6.88 -10.11
CA ASN A 148 -10.58 -5.76 -10.90
C ASN A 148 -9.48 -4.81 -11.41
N GLN A 149 -8.38 -4.65 -10.70
CA GLN A 149 -7.22 -3.91 -11.20
C GLN A 149 -6.43 -4.74 -12.21
N ASN A 150 -6.15 -5.99 -11.92
CA ASN A 150 -5.47 -6.90 -12.84
C ASN A 150 -6.33 -7.23 -14.07
N SER A 151 -7.66 -7.40 -13.92
CA SER A 151 -8.57 -7.63 -15.04
C SER A 151 -8.78 -6.36 -15.89
N LYS A 152 -8.77 -5.16 -15.30
CA LYS A 152 -8.80 -3.92 -16.08
C LYS A 152 -7.50 -3.70 -16.85
N THR A 153 -6.36 -3.96 -16.22
CA THR A 153 -5.05 -3.80 -16.88
C THR A 153 -4.82 -4.88 -17.92
N SER A 154 -5.15 -6.15 -17.64
CA SER A 154 -5.03 -7.23 -18.62
C SER A 154 -6.05 -7.11 -19.77
N ASN A 155 -7.30 -6.70 -19.50
CA ASN A 155 -8.28 -6.44 -20.54
C ASN A 155 -7.95 -5.18 -21.36
N GLN A 156 -7.40 -4.13 -20.76
CA GLN A 156 -6.91 -2.98 -21.48
C GLN A 156 -5.69 -3.34 -22.33
N PHE A 157 -4.75 -4.10 -21.80
CA PHE A 157 -3.56 -4.54 -22.52
C PHE A 157 -3.92 -5.46 -23.69
N ALA A 158 -4.82 -6.42 -23.49
CA ALA A 158 -5.34 -7.26 -24.57
C ALA A 158 -6.04 -6.43 -25.67
N LYS A 159 -6.81 -5.43 -25.28
CA LYS A 159 -7.48 -4.53 -26.23
C LYS A 159 -6.47 -3.66 -27.02
N TYR A 160 -5.42 -3.17 -26.37
CA TYR A 160 -4.35 -2.43 -27.07
C TYR A 160 -3.59 -3.34 -28.05
N ILE A 161 -3.34 -4.60 -27.69
CA ILE A 161 -2.71 -5.56 -28.60
C ILE A 161 -3.60 -5.81 -29.82
N GLU A 162 -4.90 -5.99 -29.65
CA GLU A 162 -5.85 -6.16 -30.75
C GLU A 162 -5.90 -4.92 -31.66
N GLU A 163 -5.93 -3.73 -31.09
CA GLU A 163 -5.92 -2.46 -31.84
C GLU A 163 -4.60 -2.30 -32.63
N ILE A 164 -3.44 -2.55 -32.00
CA ILE A 164 -2.12 -2.48 -32.65
C ILE A 164 -2.03 -3.53 -33.77
N THR A 165 -2.47 -4.75 -33.54
CA THR A 165 -2.49 -5.82 -34.55
C THR A 165 -3.35 -5.41 -35.75
N SER A 166 -4.53 -4.86 -35.51
CA SER A 166 -5.41 -4.38 -36.57
C SER A 166 -4.79 -3.27 -37.41
N ILE A 167 -4.10 -2.32 -36.76
CA ILE A 167 -3.40 -1.22 -37.44
C ILE A 167 -2.24 -1.76 -38.29
N LEU A 168 -1.40 -2.64 -37.75
CA LEU A 168 -0.25 -3.20 -38.43
C LEU A 168 -0.68 -4.07 -39.65
N ASN A 169 -1.75 -4.86 -39.48
CA ASN A 169 -2.31 -5.63 -40.59
C ASN A 169 -2.86 -4.72 -41.68
N SER A 170 -3.45 -3.57 -41.33
CA SER A 170 -3.92 -2.57 -42.34
C SER A 170 -2.78 -1.90 -43.07
N LEU A 171 -1.57 -1.86 -42.50
CA LEU A 171 -0.33 -1.37 -43.12
C LEU A 171 0.39 -2.43 -43.96
N GLY A 172 -0.14 -3.68 -44.00
CA GLY A 172 0.38 -4.74 -44.84
C GLY A 172 1.33 -5.73 -44.14
N TYR A 173 1.49 -5.65 -42.81
CA TYR A 173 2.24 -6.64 -42.04
C TYR A 173 1.40 -7.93 -41.88
N MET A 174 2.08 -9.08 -41.91
CA MET A 174 1.40 -10.37 -41.72
C MET A 174 1.22 -10.71 -40.24
N ASP A 175 0.17 -11.44 -39.90
CA ASP A 175 -0.18 -11.82 -38.51
C ASP A 175 0.97 -12.46 -37.74
N HIS A 176 1.82 -13.24 -38.38
CA HIS A 176 2.98 -13.86 -37.73
C HIS A 176 4.08 -12.85 -37.39
N GLU A 177 4.35 -11.86 -38.27
CA GLU A 177 5.36 -10.82 -38.02
C GLU A 177 4.95 -9.93 -36.84
N VAL A 178 3.65 -9.59 -36.76
CA VAL A 178 3.07 -8.81 -35.66
C VAL A 178 3.15 -9.59 -34.36
N LYS A 179 2.80 -10.88 -34.36
CA LYS A 179 2.88 -11.75 -33.18
C LYS A 179 4.30 -11.88 -32.64
N ASP A 180 5.25 -12.17 -33.53
CA ASP A 180 6.66 -12.35 -33.15
C ASP A 180 7.23 -11.06 -32.53
N SER A 181 6.86 -9.89 -33.10
CA SER A 181 7.28 -8.59 -32.57
C SER A 181 6.68 -8.30 -31.18
N ILE A 182 5.40 -8.58 -30.97
CA ILE A 182 4.73 -8.41 -29.68
C ILE A 182 5.32 -9.34 -28.63
N GLU A 183 5.63 -10.60 -28.98
CA GLU A 183 6.23 -11.57 -28.09
C GLU A 183 7.65 -11.14 -27.68
N LEU A 184 8.42 -10.61 -28.60
CA LEU A 184 9.77 -10.10 -28.35
C LEU A 184 9.78 -8.91 -27.38
N ILE A 185 8.86 -7.96 -27.56
CA ILE A 185 8.71 -6.80 -26.68
C ILE A 185 8.27 -7.24 -25.27
N THR A 186 7.28 -8.11 -25.16
CA THR A 186 6.77 -8.58 -23.87
C THR A 186 7.78 -9.46 -23.11
N THR A 187 8.67 -10.17 -23.80
CA THR A 187 9.73 -10.95 -23.20
C THR A 187 10.86 -10.05 -22.69
N ASN A 188 11.28 -9.08 -23.49
CA ASN A 188 12.29 -8.09 -23.11
C ASN A 188 11.86 -7.23 -21.90
N GLU A 189 10.58 -6.83 -21.83
CA GLU A 189 10.07 -6.10 -20.66
C GLU A 189 10.07 -6.94 -19.38
N LYS A 190 9.76 -8.24 -19.48
CA LYS A 190 9.84 -9.18 -18.33
C LYS A 190 11.28 -9.40 -17.87
N GLU A 191 12.22 -9.56 -18.79
CA GLU A 191 13.64 -9.69 -18.47
C GLU A 191 14.21 -8.40 -17.86
N ASN A 192 13.88 -7.24 -18.43
CA ASN A 192 14.27 -5.94 -17.89
C ASN A 192 13.65 -5.68 -16.51
N ALA A 193 12.38 -6.03 -16.28
CA ALA A 193 11.74 -5.92 -14.98
C ALA A 193 12.39 -6.83 -13.91
N LEU A 194 12.82 -8.04 -14.29
CA LEU A 194 13.55 -8.94 -13.42
C LEU A 194 14.97 -8.41 -13.12
N LEU A 195 15.64 -7.85 -14.12
CA LEU A 195 16.97 -7.25 -13.97
C LEU A 195 16.91 -6.02 -13.05
N ILE A 196 15.95 -5.10 -13.28
CA ILE A 196 15.72 -3.91 -12.46
C ILE A 196 15.40 -4.30 -11.01
N ASN A 197 14.65 -5.37 -10.79
CA ASN A 197 14.34 -5.83 -9.43
C ASN A 197 15.54 -6.46 -8.71
N SER A 198 16.55 -6.92 -9.42
CA SER A 198 17.77 -7.52 -8.85
C SER A 198 18.89 -6.50 -8.57
N LEU A 199 18.79 -5.29 -9.10
CA LEU A 199 19.81 -4.24 -8.93
C LEU A 199 19.62 -3.44 -7.63
N ALA A 200 20.71 -2.90 -7.10
CA ALA A 200 20.67 -1.96 -5.99
C ALA A 200 19.96 -0.64 -6.38
N ALA A 201 19.48 0.12 -5.39
CA ALA A 201 18.65 1.32 -5.64
C ALA A 201 19.34 2.38 -6.52
N ASP A 202 20.67 2.54 -6.36
CA ASP A 202 21.46 3.52 -7.12
C ASP A 202 21.65 3.10 -8.59
N GLU A 203 21.82 1.81 -8.85
CA GLU A 203 21.94 1.26 -10.20
C GLU A 203 20.59 1.31 -10.98
N LYS A 204 19.45 1.22 -10.26
CA LYS A 204 18.11 1.37 -10.84
C LYS A 204 17.87 2.76 -11.41
N ALA A 205 18.33 3.80 -10.70
CA ALA A 205 18.16 5.19 -11.13
C ALA A 205 18.96 5.49 -12.40
N GLU A 206 20.17 4.97 -12.52
CA GLU A 206 21.05 5.19 -13.66
C GLU A 206 20.57 4.50 -14.94
N LEU A 207 20.00 3.28 -14.82
CA LEU A 207 19.42 2.53 -15.92
C LEU A 207 18.12 3.15 -16.45
N MET A 208 17.28 3.69 -15.56
CA MET A 208 16.05 4.39 -15.95
C MET A 208 16.35 5.70 -16.69
N ASP A 209 17.38 6.44 -16.26
CA ASP A 209 17.77 7.71 -16.90
C ASP A 209 18.39 7.49 -18.30
N LYS A 210 19.01 6.34 -18.52
CA LYS A 210 19.59 5.95 -19.81
C LYS A 210 18.48 5.52 -20.81
N HIS A 211 17.47 4.80 -20.36
CA HIS A 211 16.34 4.38 -21.20
C HIS A 211 15.45 5.55 -21.65
N ILE A 212 15.29 6.58 -20.80
CA ILE A 212 14.51 7.80 -21.11
C ILE A 212 15.23 8.67 -22.16
N LYS A 213 16.57 8.57 -22.27
CA LYS A 213 17.36 9.34 -23.25
C LYS A 213 17.49 8.66 -24.62
N GLU A 214 17.09 7.39 -24.73
CA GLU A 214 17.11 6.63 -25.99
C GLU A 214 15.74 6.54 -26.69
N ILE A 215 14.69 7.16 -26.13
CA ILE A 215 13.38 7.37 -26.71
C ILE A 215 13.22 8.84 -27.11
#